data_aa5713a42f20df200914489e459ba105
#
_entry.id   aa5713a42f20df200914489e459ba105
#
_cell.length_a   1.000
_cell.length_b   1.000
_cell.length_c   1.000
_cell.angle_alpha   90.00
_cell.angle_beta   90.00
_cell.angle_gamma   90.00
#
_symmetry.space_group_name_H-M   'P 1'
#
loop_
_entity.id
_entity.type
_entity.pdbx_description
1 polymer ?
#
loop_
_entity_poly.entity_id
_entity_poly.type
_entity_poly.pdbx_seq_one_letter_code
_entity_poly.pdbx_strand_id
1 'polypeptide(L)'
;MIAYCKERHITFVPEIDMPGHSAAFKRAMKVDMQSNSGMKYLKNILKEICSTYDVPYIHIGADEVKITNKNFIPEITAYIESLGKKVIGWQPGGNFTNSTIRQLWMDDNAHHTSNNQVQFIDSRHLYLNHMDPLEAVTTIFNRKIA
;
A
#
# COMPACT_ATOMS: atom_id res chain seq x y z
N MET A 1 5.73 17.68 7.08
CA MET A 1 6.35 16.62 6.24
C MET A 1 5.94 16.75 4.76
N ILE A 2 4.66 16.73 4.39
CA ILE A 2 4.20 16.78 2.98
C ILE A 2 4.78 18.00 2.23
N ALA A 3 4.67 19.22 2.77
CA ALA A 3 5.24 20.41 2.16
C ALA A 3 6.76 20.29 1.96
N TYR A 4 7.47 19.79 2.95
CA TYR A 4 8.91 19.56 2.89
C TYR A 4 9.31 18.59 1.76
N CYS A 5 8.54 17.49 1.60
CA CYS A 5 8.73 16.55 0.49
C CYS A 5 8.46 17.20 -0.86
N LYS A 6 7.36 17.95 -0.96
CA LYS A 6 6.93 18.62 -2.20
C LYS A 6 7.98 19.61 -2.71
N GLU A 7 8.58 20.41 -1.82
CA GLU A 7 9.68 21.34 -2.15
C GLU A 7 10.94 20.63 -2.69
N ARG A 8 11.06 19.31 -2.47
CA ARG A 8 12.21 18.49 -2.89
C ARG A 8 11.85 17.49 -3.98
N HIS A 9 10.72 17.68 -4.64
CA HIS A 9 10.22 16.80 -5.69
C HIS A 9 10.05 15.32 -5.23
N ILE A 10 9.78 15.12 -3.92
CA ILE A 10 9.53 13.81 -3.33
C ILE A 10 8.01 13.64 -3.18
N THR A 11 7.46 12.61 -3.79
CA THR A 11 6.07 12.24 -3.60
C THR A 11 5.91 11.52 -2.26
N PHE A 12 5.19 12.14 -1.33
CA PHE A 12 4.85 11.51 -0.07
C PHE A 12 3.65 10.57 -0.25
N VAL A 13 3.81 9.31 0.13
CA VAL A 13 2.77 8.27 0.05
C VAL A 13 2.52 7.74 1.47
N PRO A 14 1.40 8.08 2.11
CA PRO A 14 1.04 7.48 3.39
C PRO A 14 0.60 6.03 3.19
N GLU A 15 1.04 5.16 4.09
CA GLU A 15 0.58 3.77 4.15
C GLU A 15 -0.34 3.57 5.35
N ILE A 16 -1.48 2.90 5.08
CA ILE A 16 -2.42 2.43 6.08
C ILE A 16 -2.66 0.96 5.77
N ASP A 17 -1.90 0.10 6.42
CA ASP A 17 -1.93 -1.32 6.14
C ASP A 17 -3.28 -1.95 6.48
N MET A 18 -3.84 -2.66 5.49
CA MET A 18 -5.16 -3.24 5.58
C MET A 18 -5.34 -4.43 4.61
N PRO A 19 -6.02 -5.49 5.01
CA PRO A 19 -6.52 -5.77 6.35
C PRO A 19 -5.46 -6.41 7.26
N GLY A 20 -4.22 -6.54 6.77
CA GLY A 20 -3.08 -7.05 7.51
C GLY A 20 -2.65 -6.10 8.63
N HIS A 21 -1.76 -6.58 9.50
CA HIS A 21 -1.11 -5.81 10.59
C HIS A 21 -2.07 -4.94 11.43
N SER A 22 -3.37 -5.29 11.44
CA SER A 22 -4.48 -4.49 11.96
C SER A 22 -4.88 -4.80 13.42
N ALA A 23 -3.98 -5.40 14.21
CA ALA A 23 -4.27 -5.76 15.60
C ALA A 23 -4.65 -4.54 16.47
N ALA A 24 -4.04 -3.38 16.22
CA ALA A 24 -4.39 -2.15 16.92
C ALA A 24 -5.81 -1.66 16.58
N PHE A 25 -6.18 -1.71 15.31
CA PHE A 25 -7.54 -1.41 14.85
C PHE A 25 -8.56 -2.32 15.54
N LYS A 26 -8.33 -3.64 15.55
CA LYS A 26 -9.22 -4.61 16.19
C LYS A 26 -9.37 -4.35 17.69
N ARG A 27 -8.29 -3.96 18.39
CA ARG A 27 -8.34 -3.60 19.80
C ARG A 27 -9.15 -2.32 20.05
N ALA A 28 -8.96 -1.30 19.23
CA ALA A 28 -9.62 0.00 19.37
C ALA A 28 -11.11 -0.07 18.99
N MET A 29 -11.43 -0.64 17.84
CA MET A 29 -12.79 -0.64 17.29
C MET A 29 -13.63 -1.85 17.74
N LYS A 30 -13.01 -2.86 18.40
CA LYS A 30 -13.67 -4.12 18.85
C LYS A 30 -14.32 -4.93 17.73
N VAL A 31 -13.87 -4.73 16.48
CA VAL A 31 -14.36 -5.45 15.29
C VAL A 31 -13.19 -5.88 14.41
N ASP A 32 -13.41 -6.90 13.59
CA ASP A 32 -12.49 -7.29 12.53
C ASP A 32 -12.58 -6.29 11.38
N MET A 33 -11.43 -5.91 10.81
CA MET A 33 -11.37 -4.91 9.73
C MET A 33 -12.11 -5.38 8.47
N GLN A 34 -12.12 -6.68 8.19
CA GLN A 34 -12.80 -7.25 7.03
C GLN A 34 -14.32 -7.46 7.24
N SER A 35 -14.84 -7.19 8.44
CA SER A 35 -16.27 -7.21 8.70
C SER A 35 -16.97 -5.98 8.12
N ASN A 36 -18.29 -6.04 7.93
CA ASN A 36 -19.08 -4.91 7.46
C ASN A 36 -18.93 -3.67 8.35
N SER A 37 -18.90 -3.87 9.67
CA SER A 37 -18.68 -2.78 10.63
C SER A 37 -17.25 -2.25 10.55
N GLY A 38 -16.24 -3.14 10.41
CA GLY A 38 -14.84 -2.76 10.23
C GLY A 38 -14.63 -1.92 8.98
N MET A 39 -15.20 -2.33 7.86
CA MET A 39 -15.16 -1.56 6.60
C MET A 39 -15.79 -0.19 6.74
N LYS A 40 -16.89 -0.05 7.49
CA LYS A 40 -17.53 1.24 7.75
C LYS A 40 -16.61 2.18 8.54
N TYR A 41 -15.98 1.70 9.61
CA TYR A 41 -15.00 2.48 10.38
C TYR A 41 -13.80 2.87 9.51
N LEU A 42 -13.29 1.91 8.74
CA LEU A 42 -12.14 2.14 7.86
C LEU A 42 -12.44 3.21 6.80
N LYS A 43 -13.62 3.19 6.18
CA LYS A 43 -14.04 4.22 5.22
C LYS A 43 -14.09 5.63 5.86
N ASN A 44 -14.51 5.73 7.11
CA ASN A 44 -14.50 7.01 7.82
C ASN A 44 -13.07 7.52 8.05
N ILE A 45 -12.16 6.64 8.46
CA ILE A 45 -10.73 6.97 8.64
C ILE A 45 -10.11 7.39 7.31
N LEU A 46 -10.35 6.64 6.24
CA LEU A 46 -9.84 6.96 4.91
C LEU A 46 -10.39 8.29 4.39
N LYS A 47 -11.67 8.59 4.62
CA LYS A 47 -12.26 9.87 4.26
C LYS A 47 -11.55 11.02 4.96
N GLU A 48 -11.31 10.90 6.26
CA GLU A 48 -10.60 11.91 7.04
C GLU A 48 -9.18 12.12 6.52
N ILE A 49 -8.43 11.04 6.31
CA ILE A 49 -7.05 11.11 5.80
C ILE A 49 -7.01 11.73 4.40
N CYS A 50 -7.85 11.27 3.47
CA CYS A 50 -7.88 11.78 2.10
C CYS A 50 -8.31 13.25 2.01
N SER A 51 -9.14 13.72 2.93
CA SER A 51 -9.55 15.12 2.98
C SER A 51 -8.54 16.03 3.67
N THR A 52 -7.79 15.49 4.63
CA THR A 52 -6.83 16.26 5.45
C THR A 52 -5.49 16.41 4.74
N TYR A 53 -5.05 15.40 4.00
CA TYR A 53 -3.71 15.36 3.42
C TYR A 53 -3.76 15.53 1.90
N ASP A 54 -3.01 16.53 1.41
CA ASP A 54 -2.79 16.75 -0.03
C ASP A 54 -1.74 15.76 -0.56
N VAL A 55 -2.17 14.52 -0.76
CA VAL A 55 -1.35 13.43 -1.31
C VAL A 55 -2.08 12.80 -2.50
N PRO A 56 -1.37 12.41 -3.58
CA PRO A 56 -2.00 11.80 -4.76
C PRO A 56 -2.30 10.31 -4.59
N TYR A 57 -1.63 9.64 -3.64
CA TYR A 57 -1.68 8.19 -3.45
C TYR A 57 -1.95 7.83 -2.00
N ILE A 58 -2.61 6.68 -1.81
CA ILE A 58 -2.73 5.97 -0.55
C ILE A 58 -2.19 4.55 -0.75
N HIS A 59 -1.22 4.15 0.04
CA HIS A 59 -0.76 2.77 0.08
C HIS A 59 -1.58 1.98 1.10
N ILE A 60 -2.13 0.85 0.69
CA ILE A 60 -3.02 0.04 1.53
C ILE A 60 -2.36 -1.23 2.11
N GLY A 61 -1.07 -1.40 1.90
CA GLY A 61 -0.36 -2.61 2.36
C GLY A 61 -0.88 -3.86 1.65
N ALA A 62 -1.64 -4.67 2.37
CA ALA A 62 -2.31 -5.90 1.96
C ALA A 62 -1.38 -7.08 1.66
N ASP A 63 -0.17 -7.05 2.19
CA ASP A 63 0.77 -8.16 2.22
C ASP A 63 0.53 -9.07 3.44
N GLU A 64 1.13 -10.25 3.42
CA GLU A 64 1.20 -11.21 4.54
C GLU A 64 -0.14 -11.49 5.26
N VAL A 65 -1.26 -11.37 4.57
CA VAL A 65 -2.59 -11.48 5.17
C VAL A 65 -3.53 -12.41 4.38
N LYS A 66 -4.34 -13.14 5.12
CA LYS A 66 -5.43 -13.92 4.53
C LYS A 66 -6.64 -13.02 4.27
N ILE A 67 -7.02 -12.89 3.01
CA ILE A 67 -8.25 -12.19 2.62
C ILE A 67 -9.43 -13.15 2.82
N THR A 68 -10.20 -12.92 3.85
CA THR A 68 -11.41 -13.70 4.19
C THR A 68 -12.65 -13.15 3.50
N ASN A 69 -12.71 -11.82 3.34
CA ASN A 69 -13.74 -11.14 2.56
C ASN A 69 -13.17 -10.73 1.19
N LYS A 70 -13.49 -11.48 0.15
CA LYS A 70 -12.97 -11.24 -1.21
C LYS A 70 -13.33 -9.87 -1.79
N ASN A 71 -14.37 -9.22 -1.28
CA ASN A 71 -14.79 -7.89 -1.72
C ASN A 71 -14.04 -6.76 -0.98
N PHE A 72 -13.30 -7.07 0.09
CA PHE A 72 -12.66 -6.07 0.93
C PHE A 72 -11.72 -5.15 0.13
N ILE A 73 -10.70 -5.71 -0.51
CA ILE A 73 -9.71 -4.93 -1.28
C ILE A 73 -10.36 -4.18 -2.45
N PRO A 74 -11.18 -4.83 -3.33
CA PRO A 74 -11.85 -4.11 -4.40
C PRO A 74 -12.73 -2.95 -3.93
N GLU A 75 -13.48 -3.15 -2.85
CA GLU A 75 -14.39 -2.12 -2.33
C GLU A 75 -13.64 -0.95 -1.68
N ILE A 76 -12.57 -1.22 -0.96
CA ILE A 76 -11.69 -0.17 -0.39
C ILE A 76 -10.97 0.59 -1.49
N THR A 77 -10.46 -0.11 -2.52
CA THR A 77 -9.83 0.53 -3.69
C THR A 77 -10.81 1.49 -4.36
N ALA A 78 -12.00 1.03 -4.71
CA ALA A 78 -13.03 1.87 -5.34
C ALA A 78 -13.41 3.07 -4.46
N TYR A 79 -13.46 2.88 -3.13
CA TYR A 79 -13.76 3.96 -2.20
C TYR A 79 -12.67 5.03 -2.18
N ILE A 80 -11.38 4.64 -2.08
CA ILE A 80 -10.25 5.59 -2.12
C ILE A 80 -10.22 6.34 -3.46
N GLU A 81 -10.46 5.65 -4.57
CA GLU A 81 -10.54 6.25 -5.91
C GLU A 81 -11.70 7.26 -6.01
N SER A 82 -12.84 6.97 -5.39
CA SER A 82 -13.96 7.92 -5.30
C SER A 82 -13.65 9.19 -4.51
N LEU A 83 -12.62 9.14 -3.66
CA LEU A 83 -12.07 10.29 -2.93
C LEU A 83 -10.98 11.04 -3.73
N GLY A 84 -10.76 10.67 -5.00
CA GLY A 84 -9.80 11.30 -5.91
C GLY A 84 -8.36 10.90 -5.69
N LYS A 85 -8.07 9.78 -5.01
CA LYS A 85 -6.72 9.26 -4.78
C LYS A 85 -6.49 7.99 -5.57
N LYS A 86 -5.22 7.69 -5.92
CA LYS A 86 -4.82 6.39 -6.48
C LYS A 86 -4.37 5.45 -5.37
N VAL A 87 -4.52 4.15 -5.61
CA VAL A 87 -4.20 3.12 -4.63
C VAL A 87 -2.91 2.40 -5.02
N ILE A 88 -2.04 2.18 -4.03
CA ILE A 88 -0.84 1.35 -4.12
C ILE A 88 -0.99 0.19 -3.14
N GLY A 89 -0.47 -0.98 -3.46
CA GLY A 89 -0.42 -2.13 -2.56
C GLY A 89 0.78 -3.04 -2.83
N TRP A 90 1.22 -3.77 -1.82
CA TRP A 90 2.36 -4.67 -1.91
C TRP A 90 2.09 -5.88 -2.82
N GLN A 91 3.05 -6.21 -3.68
CA GLN A 91 3.03 -7.41 -4.51
C GLN A 91 4.27 -8.27 -4.20
N PRO A 92 4.11 -9.53 -3.73
CA PRO A 92 2.86 -10.27 -3.54
C PRO A 92 1.99 -9.69 -2.42
N GLY A 93 0.65 -9.80 -2.58
CA GLY A 93 -0.32 -9.25 -1.63
C GLY A 93 -1.75 -9.66 -1.93
N GLY A 94 -2.69 -8.80 -1.59
CA GLY A 94 -4.12 -9.05 -1.70
C GLY A 94 -4.66 -9.21 -3.13
N ASN A 95 -5.96 -9.42 -3.24
CA ASN A 95 -6.68 -9.58 -4.51
C ASN A 95 -7.00 -8.22 -5.15
N PHE A 96 -5.96 -7.50 -5.55
CA PHE A 96 -6.07 -6.17 -6.12
C PHE A 96 -6.80 -6.08 -7.46
N THR A 97 -7.40 -4.94 -7.73
CA THR A 97 -7.96 -4.57 -9.04
C THR A 97 -6.86 -4.15 -10.02
N ASN A 98 -7.15 -4.03 -11.31
CA ASN A 98 -6.18 -3.57 -12.30
C ASN A 98 -5.79 -2.09 -12.13
N SER A 99 -6.62 -1.28 -11.45
CA SER A 99 -6.33 0.13 -11.16
C SER A 99 -5.32 0.33 -10.04
N THR A 100 -5.12 -0.70 -9.18
CA THR A 100 -4.15 -0.64 -8.08
C THR A 100 -2.73 -0.74 -8.61
N ILE A 101 -1.88 0.21 -8.27
CA ILE A 101 -0.44 0.16 -8.54
C ILE A 101 0.20 -0.91 -7.64
N ARG A 102 1.02 -1.78 -8.21
CA ARG A 102 1.67 -2.88 -7.48
C ARG A 102 3.09 -2.50 -7.09
N GLN A 103 3.36 -2.43 -5.80
CA GLN A 103 4.73 -2.23 -5.32
C GLN A 103 5.38 -3.58 -5.03
N LEU A 104 6.42 -3.89 -5.82
CA LEU A 104 7.16 -5.15 -5.69
C LEU A 104 8.12 -5.05 -4.50
N TRP A 105 8.09 -6.07 -3.61
CA TRP A 105 8.95 -6.11 -2.43
C TRP A 105 9.74 -7.41 -2.27
N MET A 106 9.37 -8.48 -3.00
CA MET A 106 10.06 -9.77 -3.02
C MET A 106 10.41 -10.19 -4.44
N ASP A 107 11.47 -10.98 -4.62
CA ASP A 107 11.92 -11.45 -5.93
C ASP A 107 11.00 -12.51 -6.54
N ASP A 108 10.52 -13.44 -5.72
CA ASP A 108 9.95 -14.72 -6.18
C ASP A 108 8.63 -14.60 -6.96
N ASN A 109 7.96 -13.46 -6.92
CA ASN A 109 6.65 -13.27 -7.55
C ASN A 109 6.52 -11.96 -8.32
N ALA A 110 7.64 -11.41 -8.75
CA ALA A 110 7.66 -10.27 -9.64
C ALA A 110 7.30 -10.69 -11.07
N HIS A 111 6.24 -11.48 -11.22
CA HIS A 111 5.67 -11.71 -12.52
C HIS A 111 5.06 -10.38 -12.98
N HIS A 112 5.78 -9.71 -13.86
CA HIS A 112 5.16 -8.74 -14.74
C HIS A 112 4.01 -9.48 -15.41
N THR A 113 2.80 -9.25 -14.92
CA THR A 113 1.65 -9.72 -15.69
C THR A 113 1.80 -9.08 -17.04
N SER A 114 1.72 -9.84 -18.10
CA SER A 114 1.74 -9.36 -19.49
C SER A 114 0.59 -8.38 -19.81
N ASN A 115 -0.13 -7.94 -18.79
CA ASN A 115 -1.18 -6.96 -18.86
C ASN A 115 -0.58 -5.56 -18.73
N ASN A 116 -0.38 -4.89 -19.86
CA ASN A 116 0.08 -3.50 -19.95
C ASN A 116 -0.81 -2.46 -19.23
N GLN A 117 -1.90 -2.89 -18.58
CA GLN A 117 -2.81 -2.02 -17.84
C GLN A 117 -2.45 -1.84 -16.36
N VAL A 118 -1.53 -2.66 -15.83
CA VAL A 118 -1.14 -2.59 -14.41
C VAL A 118 0.19 -1.86 -14.28
N GLN A 119 0.22 -0.84 -13.43
CA GLN A 119 1.45 -0.11 -13.11
C GLN A 119 2.20 -0.78 -11.96
N PHE A 120 3.54 -0.76 -12.04
CA PHE A 120 4.43 -1.32 -11.03
C PHE A 120 5.41 -0.28 -10.50
N ILE A 121 5.75 -0.42 -9.21
CA ILE A 121 6.87 0.23 -8.54
C ILE A 121 7.82 -0.90 -8.11
N ASP A 122 9.07 -0.85 -8.52
CA ASP A 122 10.07 -1.82 -8.09
C ASP A 122 10.85 -1.31 -6.89
N SER A 123 10.53 -1.82 -5.70
CA SER A 123 11.22 -1.52 -4.44
C SER A 123 11.86 -2.74 -3.78
N ARG A 124 12.03 -3.82 -4.55
CA ARG A 124 12.57 -5.09 -4.03
C ARG A 124 13.92 -4.87 -3.39
N HIS A 125 14.04 -5.29 -2.12
CA HIS A 125 15.27 -5.19 -1.31
C HIS A 125 15.83 -3.76 -1.10
N LEU A 126 15.02 -2.71 -1.32
CA LEU A 126 15.43 -1.31 -1.13
C LEU A 126 15.03 -0.77 0.24
N TYR A 127 15.20 -1.56 1.29
CA TYR A 127 14.91 -1.13 2.66
C TYR A 127 15.99 -0.18 3.17
N LEU A 128 15.62 1.09 3.41
CA LEU A 128 16.53 2.11 3.94
C LEU A 128 16.77 1.98 5.46
N ASN A 129 15.93 1.22 6.15
CA ASN A 129 15.98 0.96 7.58
C ASN A 129 16.55 -0.42 7.94
N HIS A 130 17.29 -1.05 7.02
CA HIS A 130 17.92 -2.33 7.28
C HIS A 130 18.94 -2.21 8.40
N MET A 131 19.02 -3.26 9.25
CA MET A 131 19.93 -3.26 10.42
C MET A 131 21.42 -3.29 10.04
N ASP A 132 21.75 -3.80 8.85
CA ASP A 132 23.09 -3.72 8.27
C ASP A 132 23.11 -2.67 7.14
N PRO A 133 23.61 -1.46 7.42
CA PRO A 133 23.66 -0.39 6.43
C PRO A 133 24.63 -0.68 5.28
N LEU A 134 25.67 -1.48 5.49
CA LEU A 134 26.62 -1.84 4.43
C LEU A 134 25.98 -2.81 3.44
N GLU A 135 25.22 -3.80 3.92
CA GLU A 135 24.46 -4.70 3.08
C GLU A 135 23.41 -3.93 2.28
N ALA A 136 22.66 -3.03 2.92
CA ALA A 136 21.65 -2.20 2.25
C ALA A 136 22.26 -1.33 1.13
N VAL A 137 23.37 -0.63 1.41
CA VAL A 137 24.08 0.20 0.42
C VAL A 137 24.60 -0.65 -0.73
N THR A 138 25.21 -1.80 -0.44
CA THR A 138 25.73 -2.72 -1.48
C THR A 138 24.61 -3.25 -2.37
N THR A 139 23.49 -3.64 -1.78
CA THR A 139 22.31 -4.11 -2.51
C THR A 139 21.74 -3.03 -3.41
N ILE A 140 21.57 -1.81 -2.88
CA ILE A 140 21.05 -0.67 -3.64
C ILE A 140 21.97 -0.31 -4.81
N PHE A 141 23.27 -0.27 -4.55
CA PHE A 141 24.28 0.11 -5.56
C PHE A 141 24.39 -0.90 -6.71
N ASN A 142 24.29 -2.19 -6.41
CA ASN A 142 24.39 -3.26 -7.42
C ASN A 142 23.06 -3.62 -8.08
N ARG A 143 21.95 -2.98 -7.67
CA ARG A 143 20.66 -3.31 -8.20
C ARG A 143 20.50 -2.86 -9.65
N LYS A 144 20.07 -3.79 -10.50
CA LYS A 144 19.59 -3.48 -11.85
C LYS A 144 18.08 -3.29 -11.77
N ILE A 145 17.61 -2.11 -12.11
CA ILE A 145 16.19 -1.81 -12.29
C ILE A 145 15.81 -2.31 -13.68
N ALA A 146 14.86 -3.23 -13.73
CA ALA A 146 14.39 -3.81 -14.99
C ALA A 146 13.31 -2.94 -15.64
#